data_efc24aacda746c0727956f8b97d9aae5
#
_entry.id   efc24aacda746c0727956f8b97d9aae5
#
_cell.length_a   1.000
_cell.length_b   1.000
_cell.length_c   1.000
_cell.angle_alpha   90.00
_cell.angle_beta   90.00
_cell.angle_gamma   90.00
#
_symmetry.space_group_name_H-M   'P 1'
#
loop_
_entity.id
_entity.type
_entity.pdbx_description
1 polymer ?
#
loop_
_entity_poly.entity_id
_entity_poly.type
_entity_poly.pdbx_seq_one_letter_code
_entity_poly.pdbx_strand_id
1 'polypeptide(L)'
;MERIKKQLTELIGHTPLLELSRLGKAHQAQARIIAKLEYFNPGGSVKDRIALAMIEDAEERGILKPGAVIIEPTSGNTGVGLAWVAGVKGYKTILTMPETMSVERQNLLKAMGAKLVLTPGSKGMRGAIEKANELRDNTPGAVILQQFENPANPRTHIATTAQEIWEDTDGKVDVFIAGVGTGGTVSGVGEGLKQHNPHIEIIAVEPDSSAVLSGDKPGMHKIQGIGAGFIPKTYNPKVVDRVIRVADDDAIRTGRELSLKEGLLTGISAGAATFAALQVASQPEYAGKNIVVLLPDTGERYLSTALYAFEEYPL
;
A
#
# COMPACT_ATOMS: atom_id res chain seq x y z
N MET A 1 20.20 14.16 24.70
CA MET A 1 20.58 13.95 23.29
C MET A 1 19.63 14.70 22.39
N GLU A 2 20.14 15.36 21.38
CA GLU A 2 19.35 16.06 20.37
C GLU A 2 18.53 15.03 19.53
N ARG A 3 17.22 15.32 19.31
CA ARG A 3 16.33 14.40 18.56
C ARG A 3 15.94 14.93 17.18
N ILE A 4 16.71 15.90 16.68
CA ILE A 4 16.47 16.51 15.36
C ILE A 4 16.88 15.55 14.26
N LYS A 5 15.96 15.23 13.34
CA LYS A 5 16.24 14.43 12.16
C LYS A 5 16.89 15.30 11.07
N LYS A 6 17.85 14.75 10.37
CA LYS A 6 18.61 15.47 9.33
C LYS A 6 17.98 15.37 7.95
N GLN A 7 17.24 14.30 7.69
CA GLN A 7 16.58 14.05 6.42
C GLN A 7 15.17 13.54 6.65
N LEU A 8 14.26 13.86 5.74
CA LEU A 8 12.87 13.43 5.82
C LEU A 8 12.73 11.89 5.76
N THR A 9 13.64 11.21 5.07
CA THR A 9 13.68 9.74 4.98
C THR A 9 13.83 9.05 6.33
N GLU A 10 14.41 9.71 7.33
CA GLU A 10 14.55 9.20 8.71
C GLU A 10 13.22 9.16 9.49
N LEU A 11 12.15 9.72 8.91
CA LEU A 11 10.80 9.70 9.49
C LEU A 11 9.91 8.61 8.87
N ILE A 12 10.43 7.83 7.93
CA ILE A 12 9.70 6.69 7.36
C ILE A 12 9.62 5.57 8.39
N GLY A 13 8.45 4.98 8.52
CA GLY A 13 8.20 3.90 9.47
C GLY A 13 7.81 4.41 10.86
N HIS A 14 7.91 3.53 11.85
CA HIS A 14 7.46 3.76 13.23
C HIS A 14 6.04 4.33 13.27
N THR A 15 5.19 3.86 12.37
CA THR A 15 3.79 4.28 12.28
C THR A 15 2.99 3.71 13.43
N PRO A 16 2.00 4.48 13.97
CA PRO A 16 1.28 4.04 15.16
C PRO A 16 0.31 2.90 14.90
N LEU A 17 0.01 2.15 15.94
CA LEU A 17 -1.14 1.27 16.04
C LEU A 17 -2.29 1.99 16.76
N LEU A 18 -3.51 1.82 16.26
CA LEU A 18 -4.74 2.35 16.85
C LEU A 18 -5.80 1.28 16.96
N GLU A 19 -6.42 1.11 18.12
CA GLU A 19 -7.56 0.23 18.29
C GLU A 19 -8.83 0.85 17.70
N LEU A 20 -9.51 0.13 16.81
CA LEU A 20 -10.78 0.52 16.20
C LEU A 20 -11.96 0.12 17.10
N SER A 21 -12.00 0.66 18.31
CA SER A 21 -12.95 0.23 19.34
C SER A 21 -14.40 0.61 19.05
N ARG A 22 -14.64 1.78 18.44
CA ARG A 22 -15.99 2.24 18.10
C ARG A 22 -16.57 1.45 16.93
N LEU A 23 -15.73 1.21 15.93
CA LEU A 23 -16.11 0.42 14.75
C LEU A 23 -16.35 -1.05 15.15
N GLY A 24 -15.44 -1.63 15.92
CA GLY A 24 -15.58 -2.98 16.43
C GLY A 24 -16.87 -3.17 17.22
N LYS A 25 -17.20 -2.24 18.13
CA LYS A 25 -18.46 -2.26 18.89
C LYS A 25 -19.69 -2.15 17.99
N ALA A 26 -19.65 -1.28 16.97
CA ALA A 26 -20.78 -1.11 16.05
C ALA A 26 -21.08 -2.38 15.23
N HIS A 27 -20.05 -3.16 14.94
CA HIS A 27 -20.16 -4.43 14.19
C HIS A 27 -20.13 -5.67 15.08
N GLN A 28 -20.28 -5.52 16.41
CA GLN A 28 -20.32 -6.63 17.38
C GLN A 28 -19.07 -7.55 17.29
N ALA A 29 -17.90 -6.97 17.00
CA ALA A 29 -16.65 -7.69 16.92
C ALA A 29 -16.36 -8.41 18.25
N GLN A 30 -15.97 -9.67 18.18
CA GLN A 30 -15.56 -10.49 19.32
C GLN A 30 -14.04 -10.46 19.53
N ALA A 31 -13.30 -10.10 18.47
CA ALA A 31 -11.87 -9.87 18.51
C ALA A 31 -11.56 -8.37 18.61
N ARG A 32 -10.37 -8.05 19.08
CA ARG A 32 -9.82 -6.70 19.09
C ARG A 32 -9.25 -6.37 17.72
N ILE A 33 -9.71 -5.27 17.10
CA ILE A 33 -9.21 -4.82 15.79
C ILE A 33 -8.24 -3.66 16.00
N ILE A 34 -7.03 -3.79 15.49
CA ILE A 34 -5.93 -2.83 15.66
C ILE A 34 -5.46 -2.40 14.28
N ALA A 35 -5.53 -1.11 13.98
CA ALA A 35 -5.10 -0.54 12.71
C ALA A 35 -3.63 -0.11 12.74
N LYS A 36 -2.83 -0.56 11.79
CA LYS A 36 -1.48 -0.01 11.48
C LYS A 36 -1.64 1.16 10.53
N LEU A 37 -1.38 2.37 11.00
CA LEU A 37 -1.71 3.62 10.30
C LEU A 37 -0.55 4.09 9.40
N GLU A 38 -0.45 3.57 8.20
CA GLU A 38 0.66 3.85 7.27
C GLU A 38 0.61 5.25 6.64
N TYR A 39 -0.50 5.99 6.76
CA TYR A 39 -0.55 7.38 6.30
C TYR A 39 0.27 8.35 7.18
N PHE A 40 0.78 7.91 8.34
CA PHE A 40 1.73 8.68 9.14
C PHE A 40 3.15 8.70 8.55
N ASN A 41 3.44 7.93 7.52
CA ASN A 41 4.66 8.13 6.75
C ASN A 41 4.68 9.52 6.10
N PRO A 42 5.85 10.14 5.89
CA PRO A 42 5.98 11.52 5.36
C PRO A 42 5.24 11.78 4.06
N GLY A 43 5.22 10.83 3.13
CA GLY A 43 4.47 10.91 1.87
C GLY A 43 3.03 10.42 1.97
N GLY A 44 2.55 10.11 3.19
CA GLY A 44 1.16 9.76 3.46
C GLY A 44 0.76 8.34 3.04
N SER A 45 1.69 7.41 2.87
CA SER A 45 1.37 6.02 2.57
C SER A 45 2.46 5.01 2.92
N VAL A 46 2.07 3.74 2.97
CA VAL A 46 2.96 2.57 3.11
C VAL A 46 4.05 2.51 2.03
N LYS A 47 3.85 3.14 0.88
CA LYS A 47 4.78 3.10 -0.25
C LYS A 47 6.05 3.89 -0.03
N ASP A 48 6.10 4.77 0.95
CA ASP A 48 7.32 5.46 1.34
C ASP A 48 8.41 4.46 1.74
N ARG A 49 8.02 3.38 2.44
CA ARG A 49 8.93 2.31 2.86
C ARG A 49 9.61 1.63 1.67
N ILE A 50 8.82 1.21 0.68
CA ILE A 50 9.37 0.52 -0.48
C ILE A 50 10.11 1.47 -1.42
N ALA A 51 9.70 2.74 -1.50
CA ALA A 51 10.41 3.76 -2.29
C ALA A 51 11.85 3.93 -1.77
N LEU A 52 12.02 4.09 -0.46
CA LEU A 52 13.35 4.18 0.15
C LEU A 52 14.13 2.88 -0.05
N ALA A 53 13.55 1.73 0.28
CA ALA A 53 14.23 0.44 0.23
C ALA A 53 14.68 0.06 -1.19
N MET A 54 13.86 0.31 -2.22
CA MET A 54 14.24 0.00 -3.59
C MET A 54 15.34 0.93 -4.11
N ILE A 55 15.34 2.20 -3.70
CA ILE A 55 16.40 3.14 -4.05
C ILE A 55 17.72 2.73 -3.39
N GLU A 56 17.69 2.43 -2.09
CA GLU A 56 18.89 2.03 -1.33
C GLU A 56 19.46 0.68 -1.82
N ASP A 57 18.62 -0.32 -2.09
CA ASP A 57 19.06 -1.58 -2.71
C ASP A 57 19.73 -1.35 -4.07
N ALA A 58 19.20 -0.45 -4.88
CA ALA A 58 19.79 -0.12 -6.18
C ALA A 58 21.13 0.64 -6.05
N GLU A 59 21.27 1.50 -5.03
CA GLU A 59 22.54 2.16 -4.67
C GLU A 59 23.60 1.15 -4.21
N GLU A 60 23.24 0.29 -3.25
CA GLU A 60 24.15 -0.75 -2.69
C GLU A 60 24.65 -1.71 -3.78
N ARG A 61 23.79 -2.06 -4.71
CA ARG A 61 24.14 -2.93 -5.84
C ARG A 61 24.89 -2.22 -6.96
N GLY A 62 25.12 -0.91 -6.83
CA GLY A 62 25.79 -0.10 -7.86
C GLY A 62 24.99 0.08 -9.16
N ILE A 63 23.69 -0.23 -9.15
CA ILE A 63 22.78 -0.07 -10.28
C ILE A 63 22.38 1.40 -10.42
N LEU A 64 22.07 2.04 -9.30
CA LEU A 64 21.72 3.46 -9.25
C LEU A 64 22.95 4.28 -8.84
N LYS A 65 23.46 5.09 -9.77
CA LYS A 65 24.63 5.94 -9.55
C LYS A 65 24.23 7.38 -9.26
N PRO A 66 25.04 8.17 -8.57
CA PRO A 66 24.77 9.60 -8.34
C PRO A 66 24.40 10.32 -9.64
N GLY A 67 23.30 11.09 -9.59
CA GLY A 67 22.79 11.83 -10.75
C GLY A 67 22.00 11.00 -11.77
N ALA A 68 21.81 9.71 -11.54
CA ALA A 68 20.96 8.85 -12.38
C ALA A 68 19.49 9.29 -12.35
N VAL A 69 18.73 8.78 -13.31
CA VAL A 69 17.29 9.03 -13.44
C VAL A 69 16.52 7.76 -13.03
N ILE A 70 15.60 7.90 -12.09
CA ILE A 70 14.66 6.84 -11.74
C ILE A 70 13.42 6.99 -12.62
N ILE A 71 13.04 5.93 -13.30
CA ILE A 71 11.83 5.87 -14.12
C ILE A 71 10.92 4.81 -13.53
N GLU A 72 9.63 5.10 -13.35
CA GLU A 72 8.66 4.08 -12.89
C GLU A 72 7.30 4.28 -13.56
N PRO A 73 6.68 3.20 -14.07
CA PRO A 73 5.31 3.26 -14.58
C PRO A 73 4.34 3.16 -13.40
N THR A 74 3.90 4.31 -12.90
CA THR A 74 2.98 4.38 -11.77
C THR A 74 2.27 5.72 -11.70
N SER A 75 1.01 5.69 -11.29
CA SER A 75 0.21 6.88 -10.97
C SER A 75 -0.20 6.92 -9.51
N GLY A 76 0.19 5.93 -8.72
CA GLY A 76 -0.25 5.75 -7.34
C GLY A 76 0.77 6.23 -6.30
N ASN A 77 0.59 5.72 -5.09
CA ASN A 77 1.39 6.07 -3.92
C ASN A 77 2.89 5.75 -4.08
N THR A 78 3.24 4.74 -4.88
CA THR A 78 4.64 4.45 -5.20
C THR A 78 5.29 5.62 -5.94
N GLY A 79 4.57 6.25 -6.88
CA GLY A 79 5.05 7.43 -7.58
C GLY A 79 5.30 8.60 -6.62
N VAL A 80 4.42 8.82 -5.65
CA VAL A 80 4.60 9.85 -4.61
C VAL A 80 5.84 9.54 -3.77
N GLY A 81 5.96 8.31 -3.26
CA GLY A 81 7.11 7.89 -2.47
C GLY A 81 8.43 8.04 -3.23
N LEU A 82 8.48 7.53 -4.48
CA LEU A 82 9.69 7.65 -5.31
C LEU A 82 10.04 9.10 -5.61
N ALA A 83 9.05 9.95 -5.92
CA ALA A 83 9.30 11.35 -6.26
C ALA A 83 9.98 12.10 -5.11
N TRP A 84 9.42 12.02 -3.89
CA TRP A 84 9.98 12.76 -2.78
C TRP A 84 11.26 12.14 -2.22
N VAL A 85 11.35 10.79 -2.11
CA VAL A 85 12.58 10.12 -1.63
C VAL A 85 13.73 10.35 -2.59
N ALA A 86 13.50 10.20 -3.90
CA ALA A 86 14.50 10.48 -4.92
C ALA A 86 14.97 11.94 -4.85
N GLY A 87 14.03 12.89 -4.70
CA GLY A 87 14.34 14.32 -4.55
C GLY A 87 15.26 14.59 -3.35
N VAL A 88 14.97 13.99 -2.18
CA VAL A 88 15.82 14.12 -0.97
C VAL A 88 17.21 13.51 -1.19
N LYS A 89 17.32 12.41 -1.94
CA LYS A 89 18.58 11.73 -2.24
C LYS A 89 19.32 12.30 -3.46
N GLY A 90 18.77 13.34 -4.13
CA GLY A 90 19.41 14.03 -5.26
C GLY A 90 19.23 13.34 -6.62
N TYR A 91 18.28 12.44 -6.77
CA TYR A 91 17.93 11.81 -8.04
C TYR A 91 16.78 12.52 -8.76
N LYS A 92 16.77 12.42 -10.08
CA LYS A 92 15.65 12.84 -10.90
C LYS A 92 14.67 11.70 -11.07
N THR A 93 13.37 12.01 -11.08
CA THR A 93 12.31 11.01 -11.24
C THR A 93 11.47 11.33 -12.48
N ILE A 94 11.22 10.33 -13.31
CA ILE A 94 10.27 10.36 -14.43
C ILE A 94 9.21 9.30 -14.16
N LEU A 95 7.95 9.71 -14.10
CA LEU A 95 6.83 8.80 -13.91
C LEU A 95 6.00 8.75 -15.19
N THR A 96 5.71 7.54 -15.66
CA THR A 96 4.84 7.33 -16.82
C THR A 96 3.48 6.85 -16.35
N MET A 97 2.42 7.42 -16.90
CA MET A 97 1.04 7.10 -16.53
C MET A 97 0.05 7.43 -17.64
N PRO A 98 -1.13 6.77 -17.67
CA PRO A 98 -2.20 7.15 -18.58
C PRO A 98 -2.67 8.59 -18.32
N GLU A 99 -2.99 9.33 -19.39
CA GLU A 99 -3.52 10.69 -19.33
C GLU A 99 -4.90 10.78 -18.62
N THR A 100 -5.58 9.65 -18.46
CA THR A 100 -6.86 9.53 -17.73
C THR A 100 -6.73 9.64 -16.22
N MET A 101 -5.51 9.67 -15.68
CA MET A 101 -5.29 9.91 -14.26
C MET A 101 -5.71 11.32 -13.86
N SER A 102 -6.31 11.45 -12.67
CA SER A 102 -6.86 12.72 -12.19
C SER A 102 -5.81 13.83 -12.16
N VAL A 103 -6.26 15.07 -12.37
CA VAL A 103 -5.40 16.26 -12.37
C VAL A 103 -4.74 16.44 -10.99
N GLU A 104 -5.45 16.13 -9.91
CA GLU A 104 -4.94 16.20 -8.53
C GLU A 104 -3.74 15.27 -8.35
N ARG A 105 -3.81 14.02 -8.86
CA ARG A 105 -2.66 13.09 -8.83
C ARG A 105 -1.48 13.60 -9.64
N GLN A 106 -1.74 14.10 -10.84
CA GLN A 106 -0.68 14.67 -11.68
C GLN A 106 -0.02 15.86 -10.97
N ASN A 107 -0.80 16.76 -10.38
CA ASN A 107 -0.29 17.93 -9.67
C ASN A 107 0.49 17.55 -8.41
N LEU A 108 0.03 16.57 -7.64
CA LEU A 108 0.75 16.06 -6.46
C LEU A 108 2.15 15.54 -6.85
N LEU A 109 2.24 14.72 -7.89
CA LEU A 109 3.51 14.15 -8.35
C LEU A 109 4.46 15.23 -8.89
N LYS A 110 3.94 16.22 -9.62
CA LYS A 110 4.72 17.38 -10.08
C LYS A 110 5.22 18.23 -8.91
N ALA A 111 4.38 18.46 -7.91
CA ALA A 111 4.74 19.20 -6.70
C ALA A 111 5.86 18.51 -5.91
N MET A 112 5.93 17.17 -5.96
CA MET A 112 7.03 16.37 -5.39
C MET A 112 8.28 16.31 -6.29
N GLY A 113 8.32 17.05 -7.41
CA GLY A 113 9.48 17.17 -8.29
C GLY A 113 9.59 16.13 -9.40
N ALA A 114 8.61 15.25 -9.58
CA ALA A 114 8.62 14.28 -10.66
C ALA A 114 8.29 14.91 -12.01
N LYS A 115 9.03 14.51 -13.06
CA LYS A 115 8.63 14.75 -14.45
C LYS A 115 7.61 13.71 -14.86
N LEU A 116 6.44 14.16 -15.33
CA LEU A 116 5.39 13.25 -15.80
C LEU A 116 5.47 13.07 -17.31
N VAL A 117 5.30 11.84 -17.77
CA VAL A 117 5.13 11.48 -19.17
C VAL A 117 3.78 10.77 -19.30
N LEU A 118 2.81 11.45 -19.87
CA LEU A 118 1.47 10.94 -20.08
C LEU A 118 1.41 10.06 -21.31
N THR A 119 0.69 8.96 -21.24
CA THR A 119 0.48 8.02 -22.34
C THR A 119 -1.00 7.95 -22.70
N PRO A 120 -1.35 7.57 -23.95
CA PRO A 120 -2.74 7.49 -24.37
C PRO A 120 -3.59 6.64 -23.42
N GLY A 121 -4.72 7.17 -22.97
CA GLY A 121 -5.62 6.51 -22.03
C GLY A 121 -6.12 5.14 -22.52
N SER A 122 -6.30 4.98 -23.84
CA SER A 122 -6.70 3.73 -24.49
C SER A 122 -5.72 2.57 -24.29
N LYS A 123 -4.45 2.85 -23.99
CA LYS A 123 -3.42 1.84 -23.71
C LYS A 123 -3.31 1.46 -22.23
N GLY A 124 -3.97 2.22 -21.34
CA GLY A 124 -3.93 1.99 -19.88
C GLY A 124 -2.50 1.88 -19.33
N MET A 125 -2.32 1.09 -18.27
CA MET A 125 -1.00 0.88 -17.65
C MET A 125 0.01 0.18 -18.57
N ARG A 126 -0.46 -0.64 -19.53
CA ARG A 126 0.44 -1.25 -20.49
C ARG A 126 1.21 -0.20 -21.30
N GLY A 127 0.51 0.84 -21.77
CA GLY A 127 1.16 1.96 -22.48
C GLY A 127 2.16 2.72 -21.61
N ALA A 128 1.87 2.88 -20.32
CA ALA A 128 2.80 3.49 -19.38
C ALA A 128 4.07 2.65 -19.17
N ILE A 129 3.92 1.32 -19.07
CA ILE A 129 5.06 0.39 -18.95
C ILE A 129 5.91 0.40 -20.23
N GLU A 130 5.29 0.34 -21.41
CA GLU A 130 6.00 0.43 -22.70
C GLU A 130 6.82 1.72 -22.78
N LYS A 131 6.22 2.85 -22.38
CA LYS A 131 6.88 4.17 -22.39
C LYS A 131 8.00 4.28 -21.35
N ALA A 132 7.84 3.68 -20.17
CA ALA A 132 8.91 3.63 -19.17
C ALA A 132 10.14 2.87 -19.69
N ASN A 133 9.93 1.72 -20.32
CA ASN A 133 11.01 0.95 -20.95
C ASN A 133 11.70 1.71 -22.08
N GLU A 134 10.94 2.33 -22.99
CA GLU A 134 11.48 3.20 -24.05
C GLU A 134 12.35 4.32 -23.49
N LEU A 135 11.88 5.01 -22.43
CA LEU A 135 12.62 6.10 -21.80
C LEU A 135 13.91 5.59 -21.13
N ARG A 136 13.84 4.44 -20.44
CA ARG A 136 15.04 3.82 -19.83
C ARG A 136 16.09 3.51 -20.90
N ASP A 137 15.68 2.89 -22.00
CA ASP A 137 16.61 2.45 -23.06
C ASP A 137 17.26 3.64 -23.79
N ASN A 138 16.57 4.78 -23.81
CA ASN A 138 17.06 6.03 -24.43
C ASN A 138 17.71 7.01 -23.44
N THR A 139 17.80 6.69 -22.15
CA THR A 139 18.39 7.55 -21.11
C THR A 139 19.56 6.84 -20.45
N PRO A 140 20.82 7.19 -20.75
CA PRO A 140 21.98 6.56 -20.16
C PRO A 140 21.93 6.59 -18.63
N GLY A 141 22.10 5.43 -18.00
CA GLY A 141 22.10 5.29 -16.54
C GLY A 141 20.71 5.38 -15.86
N ALA A 142 19.64 5.42 -16.64
CA ALA A 142 18.29 5.38 -16.07
C ALA A 142 17.94 3.98 -15.56
N VAL A 143 17.19 3.93 -14.45
CA VAL A 143 16.80 2.70 -13.74
C VAL A 143 15.29 2.66 -13.56
N ILE A 144 14.67 1.50 -13.82
CA ILE A 144 13.30 1.17 -13.41
C ILE A 144 13.41 0.25 -12.18
N LEU A 145 12.78 0.63 -11.07
CA LEU A 145 12.90 -0.09 -9.80
C LEU A 145 11.99 -1.32 -9.69
N GLN A 146 10.90 -1.37 -10.48
CA GLN A 146 10.02 -2.54 -10.65
C GLN A 146 9.35 -3.01 -9.37
N GLN A 147 8.47 -2.20 -8.79
CA GLN A 147 7.80 -2.49 -7.52
C GLN A 147 7.12 -3.86 -7.41
N PHE A 148 6.66 -4.43 -8.52
CA PHE A 148 5.98 -5.74 -8.57
C PHE A 148 6.93 -6.95 -8.61
N GLU A 149 8.22 -6.73 -8.80
CA GLU A 149 9.23 -7.78 -8.95
C GLU A 149 10.42 -7.62 -8.01
N ASN A 150 10.66 -6.40 -7.51
CA ASN A 150 11.83 -6.06 -6.72
C ASN A 150 11.78 -6.68 -5.32
N PRO A 151 12.72 -7.55 -4.95
CA PRO A 151 12.72 -8.20 -3.63
C PRO A 151 12.98 -7.25 -2.47
N ALA A 152 13.50 -6.03 -2.70
CA ALA A 152 13.61 -5.01 -1.68
C ALA A 152 12.24 -4.61 -1.10
N ASN A 153 11.17 -4.73 -1.90
CA ASN A 153 9.81 -4.44 -1.47
C ASN A 153 9.38 -5.35 -0.29
N PRO A 154 9.23 -6.68 -0.40
CA PRO A 154 8.87 -7.50 0.75
C PRO A 154 9.95 -7.48 1.86
N ARG A 155 11.24 -7.42 1.52
CA ARG A 155 12.32 -7.37 2.53
C ARG A 155 12.21 -6.20 3.49
N THR A 156 11.86 -5.01 3.02
CA THR A 156 11.69 -3.86 3.93
C THR A 156 10.55 -4.08 4.90
N HIS A 157 9.48 -4.76 4.50
CA HIS A 157 8.37 -5.08 5.39
C HIS A 157 8.72 -6.15 6.43
N ILE A 158 9.57 -7.12 6.09
CA ILE A 158 10.13 -8.08 7.07
C ILE A 158 10.95 -7.31 8.12
N ALA A 159 11.82 -6.42 7.67
CA ALA A 159 12.78 -5.73 8.52
C ALA A 159 12.19 -4.58 9.35
N THR A 160 11.08 -3.98 8.92
CA THR A 160 10.51 -2.79 9.55
C THR A 160 9.06 -2.99 9.98
N THR A 161 8.12 -3.04 9.08
CA THR A 161 6.67 -3.10 9.39
C THR A 161 6.30 -4.27 10.29
N ALA A 162 6.84 -5.46 10.03
CA ALA A 162 6.60 -6.64 10.85
C ALA A 162 7.16 -6.49 12.26
N GLN A 163 8.37 -5.94 12.38
CA GLN A 163 9.01 -5.73 13.68
C GLN A 163 8.26 -4.68 14.50
N GLU A 164 7.87 -3.56 13.88
CA GLU A 164 7.05 -2.53 14.53
C GLU A 164 5.72 -3.13 15.06
N ILE A 165 5.03 -3.93 14.26
CA ILE A 165 3.79 -4.58 14.71
C ILE A 165 4.05 -5.52 15.88
N TRP A 166 5.11 -6.33 15.81
CA TRP A 166 5.46 -7.26 16.88
C TRP A 166 5.80 -6.53 18.19
N GLU A 167 6.64 -5.51 18.12
CA GLU A 167 7.06 -4.72 19.26
C GLU A 167 5.89 -3.94 19.88
N ASP A 168 5.12 -3.21 19.06
CA ASP A 168 4.01 -2.36 19.50
C ASP A 168 2.83 -3.15 20.08
N THR A 169 2.74 -4.46 19.81
CA THR A 169 1.74 -5.37 20.39
C THR A 169 2.27 -6.21 21.56
N ASP A 170 3.50 -6.03 22.01
CA ASP A 170 4.19 -6.95 22.94
C ASP A 170 4.12 -8.41 22.45
N GLY A 171 4.21 -8.64 21.15
CA GLY A 171 4.09 -9.96 20.55
C GLY A 171 2.67 -10.56 20.57
N LYS A 172 1.66 -9.78 20.93
CA LYS A 172 0.27 -10.25 21.04
C LYS A 172 -0.51 -9.94 19.76
N VAL A 173 -0.13 -10.58 18.67
CA VAL A 173 -0.82 -10.53 17.38
C VAL A 173 -1.20 -11.96 16.97
N ASP A 174 -2.48 -12.18 16.68
CA ASP A 174 -3.01 -13.49 16.27
C ASP A 174 -3.28 -13.54 14.77
N VAL A 175 -3.71 -12.41 14.19
CA VAL A 175 -4.07 -12.30 12.78
C VAL A 175 -3.51 -11.01 12.21
N PHE A 176 -2.95 -11.08 11.00
CA PHE A 176 -2.56 -9.90 10.21
C PHE A 176 -3.33 -9.86 8.88
N ILE A 177 -3.91 -8.71 8.55
CA ILE A 177 -4.74 -8.50 7.36
C ILE A 177 -4.19 -7.34 6.55
N ALA A 178 -3.99 -7.54 5.25
CA ALA A 178 -3.59 -6.48 4.33
C ALA A 178 -4.12 -6.70 2.91
N GLY A 179 -4.46 -5.59 2.22
CA GLY A 179 -4.80 -5.58 0.81
C GLY A 179 -3.59 -5.87 -0.09
N VAL A 180 -3.83 -6.54 -1.21
CA VAL A 180 -2.78 -6.95 -2.15
C VAL A 180 -2.76 -6.07 -3.39
N GLY A 181 -1.83 -5.11 -3.42
CA GLY A 181 -1.44 -4.38 -4.63
C GLY A 181 -0.21 -5.04 -5.26
N THR A 182 0.98 -4.75 -4.76
CA THR A 182 2.21 -5.45 -5.16
C THR A 182 2.39 -6.79 -4.44
N GLY A 183 1.69 -7.02 -3.34
CA GLY A 183 1.87 -8.20 -2.50
C GLY A 183 3.03 -8.11 -1.51
N GLY A 184 3.89 -7.10 -1.63
CA GLY A 184 5.06 -6.97 -0.78
C GLY A 184 4.74 -6.79 0.70
N THR A 185 3.69 -6.03 1.03
CA THR A 185 3.25 -5.80 2.41
C THR A 185 2.78 -7.08 3.08
N VAL A 186 1.79 -7.77 2.50
CA VAL A 186 1.24 -8.99 3.10
C VAL A 186 2.28 -10.10 3.19
N SER A 187 3.14 -10.21 2.16
CA SER A 187 4.20 -11.22 2.12
C SER A 187 5.30 -10.92 3.13
N GLY A 188 5.83 -9.69 3.14
CA GLY A 188 6.92 -9.32 4.03
C GLY A 188 6.50 -9.26 5.50
N VAL A 189 5.35 -8.65 5.80
CA VAL A 189 4.84 -8.65 7.19
C VAL A 189 4.50 -10.06 7.62
N GLY A 190 3.85 -10.85 6.76
CA GLY A 190 3.51 -12.24 7.07
C GLY A 190 4.73 -13.10 7.36
N GLU A 191 5.78 -12.98 6.54
CA GLU A 191 7.05 -13.68 6.76
C GLU A 191 7.71 -13.23 8.07
N GLY A 192 7.83 -11.92 8.30
CA GLY A 192 8.44 -11.38 9.51
C GLY A 192 7.70 -11.74 10.79
N LEU A 193 6.37 -11.70 10.80
CA LEU A 193 5.58 -12.12 11.96
C LEU A 193 5.66 -13.62 12.20
N LYS A 194 5.62 -14.46 11.16
CA LYS A 194 5.75 -15.92 11.28
C LYS A 194 7.14 -16.38 11.74
N GLN A 195 8.19 -15.56 11.55
CA GLN A 195 9.49 -15.81 12.15
C GLN A 195 9.46 -15.72 13.69
N HIS A 196 8.60 -14.86 14.24
CA HIS A 196 8.38 -14.77 15.69
C HIS A 196 7.40 -15.81 16.20
N ASN A 197 6.28 -15.97 15.50
CA ASN A 197 5.24 -16.96 15.86
C ASN A 197 4.60 -17.54 14.58
N PRO A 198 4.91 -18.82 14.24
CA PRO A 198 4.41 -19.45 13.01
C PRO A 198 2.88 -19.68 12.99
N HIS A 199 2.20 -19.51 14.13
CA HIS A 199 0.76 -19.67 14.24
C HIS A 199 -0.05 -18.41 13.93
N ILE A 200 0.61 -17.28 13.66
CA ILE A 200 -0.08 -16.05 13.24
C ILE A 200 -0.74 -16.28 11.87
N GLU A 201 -2.05 -16.05 11.81
CA GLU A 201 -2.80 -16.16 10.56
C GLU A 201 -2.59 -14.91 9.69
N ILE A 202 -2.21 -15.12 8.44
CA ILE A 202 -1.96 -14.06 7.46
C ILE A 202 -3.07 -14.08 6.42
N ILE A 203 -3.83 -12.99 6.34
CA ILE A 203 -4.98 -12.85 5.45
C ILE A 203 -4.70 -11.78 4.39
N ALA A 204 -4.76 -12.19 3.13
CA ALA A 204 -4.69 -11.28 1.99
C ALA A 204 -6.11 -10.80 1.61
N VAL A 205 -6.22 -9.55 1.16
CA VAL A 205 -7.49 -9.00 0.68
C VAL A 205 -7.36 -8.60 -0.79
N GLU A 206 -8.32 -9.02 -1.60
CA GLU A 206 -8.42 -8.67 -3.03
C GLU A 206 -9.83 -8.19 -3.39
N PRO A 207 -10.00 -7.40 -4.49
CA PRO A 207 -11.32 -7.01 -4.98
C PRO A 207 -12.10 -8.24 -5.48
N ASP A 208 -13.37 -8.35 -5.11
CA ASP A 208 -14.24 -9.46 -5.53
C ASP A 208 -14.38 -9.56 -7.06
N SER A 209 -14.53 -8.42 -7.74
CA SER A 209 -14.63 -8.37 -9.20
C SER A 209 -13.31 -8.58 -9.95
N SER A 210 -12.18 -8.72 -9.25
CA SER A 210 -10.85 -8.96 -9.82
C SER A 210 -10.04 -9.92 -8.94
N ALA A 211 -10.65 -11.06 -8.57
CA ALA A 211 -10.13 -12.01 -7.59
C ALA A 211 -9.09 -12.96 -8.18
N VAL A 212 -7.99 -12.41 -8.69
CA VAL A 212 -6.93 -13.18 -9.37
C VAL A 212 -6.14 -14.08 -8.42
N LEU A 213 -6.02 -13.73 -7.14
CA LEU A 213 -5.36 -14.56 -6.13
C LEU A 213 -6.19 -15.81 -5.84
N SER A 214 -7.51 -15.70 -5.93
CA SER A 214 -8.48 -16.80 -5.79
C SER A 214 -8.67 -17.58 -7.10
N GLY A 215 -7.97 -17.26 -8.19
CA GLY A 215 -7.99 -17.98 -9.46
C GLY A 215 -8.99 -17.45 -10.50
N ASP A 216 -9.68 -16.36 -10.23
CA ASP A 216 -10.60 -15.72 -11.17
C ASP A 216 -9.86 -14.85 -12.20
N LYS A 217 -10.57 -14.45 -13.25
CA LYS A 217 -10.05 -13.51 -14.24
C LYS A 217 -9.98 -12.09 -13.68
N PRO A 218 -9.01 -11.27 -14.13
CA PRO A 218 -8.99 -9.86 -13.76
C PRO A 218 -10.25 -9.14 -14.26
N GLY A 219 -10.75 -8.20 -13.47
CA GLY A 219 -11.91 -7.40 -13.77
C GLY A 219 -11.75 -5.96 -13.30
N MET A 220 -12.72 -5.09 -13.68
CA MET A 220 -12.75 -3.71 -13.23
C MET A 220 -13.26 -3.62 -11.80
N HIS A 221 -12.64 -2.77 -10.99
CA HIS A 221 -13.04 -2.48 -9.62
C HIS A 221 -12.70 -1.03 -9.24
N LYS A 222 -13.30 -0.54 -8.15
CA LYS A 222 -13.09 0.83 -7.64
C LYS A 222 -12.07 0.90 -6.49
N ILE A 223 -11.58 -0.22 -5.99
CA ILE A 223 -10.67 -0.27 -4.84
C ILE A 223 -9.24 0.07 -5.29
N GLN A 224 -8.95 1.36 -5.43
CA GLN A 224 -7.63 1.83 -5.85
C GLN A 224 -6.54 1.37 -4.88
N GLY A 225 -5.37 1.01 -5.42
CA GLY A 225 -4.18 0.61 -4.65
C GLY A 225 -4.01 -0.88 -4.46
N ILE A 226 -5.03 -1.69 -4.72
CA ILE A 226 -4.98 -3.16 -4.72
C ILE A 226 -5.55 -3.73 -6.01
N GLY A 227 -5.48 -5.04 -6.21
CA GLY A 227 -6.08 -5.69 -7.37
C GLY A 227 -5.39 -5.34 -8.69
N ALA A 228 -4.10 -5.63 -8.82
CA ALA A 228 -3.30 -5.29 -10.00
C ALA A 228 -3.72 -6.01 -11.30
N GLY A 229 -4.62 -6.99 -11.22
CA GLY A 229 -5.08 -7.79 -12.35
C GLY A 229 -4.15 -8.95 -12.74
N PHE A 230 -3.11 -9.17 -11.95
CA PHE A 230 -2.17 -10.30 -12.08
C PHE A 230 -1.58 -10.62 -10.70
N ILE A 231 -0.94 -11.79 -10.58
CA ILE A 231 -0.24 -12.18 -9.35
C ILE A 231 1.19 -11.61 -9.41
N PRO A 232 1.56 -10.66 -8.52
CA PRO A 232 2.90 -10.07 -8.53
C PRO A 232 3.99 -11.06 -8.10
N LYS A 233 5.22 -10.91 -8.59
CA LYS A 233 6.36 -11.72 -8.15
C LYS A 233 6.77 -11.47 -6.70
N THR A 234 6.44 -10.29 -6.16
CA THR A 234 6.64 -9.93 -4.74
C THR A 234 5.57 -10.50 -3.80
N TYR A 235 4.53 -11.16 -4.34
CA TYR A 235 3.54 -11.89 -3.55
C TYR A 235 4.04 -13.31 -3.26
N ASN A 236 4.09 -13.68 -1.97
CA ASN A 236 4.48 -15.01 -1.52
C ASN A 236 3.26 -15.79 -1.00
N PRO A 237 2.64 -16.67 -1.81
CA PRO A 237 1.47 -17.42 -1.40
C PRO A 237 1.73 -18.41 -0.25
N LYS A 238 3.01 -18.74 0.04
CA LYS A 238 3.36 -19.70 1.10
C LYS A 238 3.18 -19.14 2.51
N VAL A 239 3.17 -17.82 2.66
CA VAL A 239 2.99 -17.17 3.97
C VAL A 239 1.53 -16.76 4.20
N VAL A 240 0.72 -16.71 3.15
CA VAL A 240 -0.70 -16.33 3.21
C VAL A 240 -1.54 -17.57 3.49
N ASP A 241 -2.31 -17.52 4.58
CA ASP A 241 -3.15 -18.62 5.00
C ASP A 241 -4.54 -18.58 4.35
N ARG A 242 -5.04 -17.36 4.06
CA ARG A 242 -6.37 -17.16 3.50
C ARG A 242 -6.43 -15.89 2.64
N VAL A 243 -7.29 -15.90 1.63
CA VAL A 243 -7.64 -14.72 0.82
C VAL A 243 -9.11 -14.38 1.06
N ILE A 244 -9.40 -13.11 1.34
CA ILE A 244 -10.76 -12.59 1.46
C ILE A 244 -11.05 -11.66 0.29
N ARG A 245 -12.16 -11.90 -0.38
CA ARG A 245 -12.67 -11.08 -1.48
C ARG A 245 -13.58 -10.00 -0.91
N VAL A 246 -13.43 -8.77 -1.37
CA VAL A 246 -14.21 -7.63 -0.90
C VAL A 246 -14.83 -6.88 -2.07
N ALA A 247 -16.14 -6.65 -2.01
CA ALA A 247 -16.85 -5.87 -3.01
C ALA A 247 -16.54 -4.36 -2.88
N ASP A 248 -16.67 -3.64 -4.00
CA ASP A 248 -16.42 -2.19 -4.05
C ASP A 248 -17.25 -1.42 -3.02
N ASP A 249 -18.55 -1.75 -2.93
CA ASP A 249 -19.49 -1.05 -2.04
C ASP A 249 -19.18 -1.31 -0.56
N ASP A 250 -18.75 -2.52 -0.21
CA ASP A 250 -18.34 -2.86 1.16
C ASP A 250 -17.06 -2.11 1.55
N ALA A 251 -16.10 -2.01 0.64
CA ALA A 251 -14.89 -1.23 0.84
C ALA A 251 -15.19 0.26 1.04
N ILE A 252 -16.07 0.83 0.22
CA ILE A 252 -16.45 2.25 0.29
C ILE A 252 -17.24 2.53 1.57
N ARG A 253 -18.24 1.71 1.89
CA ARG A 253 -19.06 1.85 3.11
C ARG A 253 -18.17 1.81 4.36
N THR A 254 -17.30 0.82 4.45
CA THR A 254 -16.40 0.68 5.60
C THR A 254 -15.37 1.81 5.66
N GLY A 255 -14.87 2.29 4.54
CA GLY A 255 -13.99 3.47 4.48
C GLY A 255 -14.67 4.74 5.01
N ARG A 256 -15.96 4.94 4.70
CA ARG A 256 -16.77 6.03 5.28
C ARG A 256 -16.99 5.83 6.79
N GLU A 257 -17.23 4.61 7.24
CA GLU A 257 -17.38 4.32 8.65
C GLU A 257 -16.10 4.57 9.44
N LEU A 258 -14.92 4.28 8.89
CA LEU A 258 -13.64 4.63 9.49
C LEU A 258 -13.54 6.13 9.79
N SER A 259 -13.92 6.99 8.83
CA SER A 259 -13.89 8.44 9.04
C SER A 259 -14.96 8.91 10.03
N LEU A 260 -16.17 8.38 9.97
CA LEU A 260 -17.29 8.82 10.81
C LEU A 260 -17.19 8.31 12.26
N LYS A 261 -16.70 7.10 12.46
CA LYS A 261 -16.68 6.46 13.79
C LYS A 261 -15.34 6.61 14.50
N GLU A 262 -14.23 6.54 13.76
CA GLU A 262 -12.89 6.56 14.34
C GLU A 262 -12.12 7.87 14.01
N GLY A 263 -12.67 8.74 13.16
CA GLY A 263 -12.00 9.96 12.71
C GLY A 263 -10.85 9.71 11.74
N LEU A 264 -10.76 8.53 11.16
CA LEU A 264 -9.67 8.12 10.26
C LEU A 264 -10.03 8.39 8.81
N LEU A 265 -9.49 9.44 8.23
CA LEU A 265 -9.62 9.73 6.80
C LEU A 265 -8.59 8.90 6.01
N THR A 266 -9.03 7.77 5.46
CA THR A 266 -8.18 6.79 4.78
C THR A 266 -8.65 6.50 3.35
N GLY A 267 -7.83 5.81 2.55
CA GLY A 267 -8.18 5.42 1.19
C GLY A 267 -9.14 4.23 1.10
N ILE A 268 -9.60 3.92 -0.12
CA ILE A 268 -10.60 2.87 -0.37
C ILE A 268 -10.06 1.49 0.04
N SER A 269 -8.78 1.20 -0.19
CA SER A 269 -8.18 -0.08 0.19
C SER A 269 -8.08 -0.28 1.70
N ALA A 270 -8.01 0.79 2.48
CA ALA A 270 -8.13 0.73 3.94
C ALA A 270 -9.54 0.25 4.35
N GLY A 271 -10.58 0.77 3.68
CA GLY A 271 -11.96 0.30 3.85
C GLY A 271 -12.09 -1.19 3.53
N ALA A 272 -11.52 -1.66 2.43
CA ALA A 272 -11.54 -3.07 2.05
C ALA A 272 -10.83 -3.97 3.10
N ALA A 273 -9.64 -3.59 3.55
CA ALA A 273 -8.92 -4.35 4.57
C ALA A 273 -9.66 -4.38 5.91
N THR A 274 -10.26 -3.23 6.30
CA THR A 274 -11.05 -3.13 7.53
C THR A 274 -12.33 -3.95 7.45
N PHE A 275 -13.03 -3.98 6.30
CA PHE A 275 -14.19 -4.84 6.09
C PHE A 275 -13.84 -6.31 6.32
N ALA A 276 -12.74 -6.78 5.74
CA ALA A 276 -12.25 -8.15 5.98
C ALA A 276 -11.93 -8.39 7.46
N ALA A 277 -11.32 -7.41 8.15
CA ALA A 277 -11.05 -7.51 9.58
C ALA A 277 -12.33 -7.60 10.42
N LEU A 278 -13.36 -6.85 10.07
CA LEU A 278 -14.68 -6.94 10.74
C LEU A 278 -15.35 -8.30 10.53
N GLN A 279 -15.29 -8.84 9.30
CA GLN A 279 -15.80 -10.19 9.02
C GLN A 279 -15.11 -11.26 9.86
N VAL A 280 -13.78 -11.18 10.00
CA VAL A 280 -13.01 -12.12 10.83
C VAL A 280 -13.32 -11.91 12.31
N ALA A 281 -13.31 -10.66 12.76
CA ALA A 281 -13.51 -10.31 14.17
C ALA A 281 -14.90 -10.66 14.72
N SER A 282 -15.91 -10.81 13.86
CA SER A 282 -17.27 -11.20 14.27
C SER A 282 -17.45 -12.71 14.45
N GLN A 283 -16.48 -13.52 14.02
CA GLN A 283 -16.57 -14.98 14.13
C GLN A 283 -16.18 -15.45 15.54
N PRO A 284 -16.92 -16.40 16.14
CA PRO A 284 -16.70 -16.85 17.52
C PRO A 284 -15.30 -17.41 17.80
N GLU A 285 -14.66 -18.04 16.81
CA GLU A 285 -13.31 -18.61 16.91
C GLU A 285 -12.21 -17.56 17.09
N TYR A 286 -12.52 -16.29 16.81
CA TYR A 286 -11.60 -15.16 17.01
C TYR A 286 -11.87 -14.39 18.31
N ALA A 287 -12.82 -14.86 19.15
CA ALA A 287 -13.11 -14.17 20.40
C ALA A 287 -11.85 -13.99 21.26
N GLY A 288 -11.61 -12.75 21.68
CA GLY A 288 -10.46 -12.36 22.50
C GLY A 288 -9.12 -12.30 21.77
N LYS A 289 -9.06 -12.56 20.46
CA LYS A 289 -7.85 -12.45 19.64
C LYS A 289 -7.55 -11.00 19.23
N ASN A 290 -6.28 -10.72 18.92
CA ASN A 290 -5.81 -9.47 18.36
C ASN A 290 -5.64 -9.58 16.84
N ILE A 291 -6.40 -8.79 16.10
CA ILE A 291 -6.36 -8.70 14.62
C ILE A 291 -5.71 -7.38 14.25
N VAL A 292 -4.54 -7.42 13.63
CA VAL A 292 -3.87 -6.23 13.09
C VAL A 292 -4.24 -6.08 11.63
N VAL A 293 -4.80 -4.93 11.26
CA VAL A 293 -5.13 -4.58 9.87
C VAL A 293 -4.32 -3.38 9.42
N LEU A 294 -3.70 -3.45 8.23
CA LEU A 294 -2.91 -2.35 7.71
C LEU A 294 -3.79 -1.40 6.88
N LEU A 295 -3.80 -0.11 7.25
CA LEU A 295 -4.44 0.99 6.55
C LEU A 295 -3.39 1.75 5.73
N PRO A 296 -3.39 1.59 4.38
CA PRO A 296 -2.21 1.91 3.58
C PRO A 296 -1.92 3.40 3.40
N ASP A 297 -2.95 4.27 3.33
CA ASP A 297 -2.76 5.66 2.92
C ASP A 297 -3.84 6.62 3.43
N THR A 298 -3.57 7.94 3.22
CA THR A 298 -4.50 9.04 3.54
C THR A 298 -5.68 9.10 2.58
N GLY A 299 -6.84 9.50 3.10
CA GLY A 299 -8.07 9.67 2.34
C GLY A 299 -8.14 10.96 1.50
N GLU A 300 -7.28 11.95 1.75
CA GLU A 300 -7.27 13.21 1.00
C GLU A 300 -7.09 13.01 -0.52
N ARG A 301 -6.44 11.91 -0.93
CA ARG A 301 -6.24 11.52 -2.33
C ARG A 301 -7.50 10.98 -3.01
N TYR A 302 -8.58 10.80 -2.25
CA TYR A 302 -9.82 10.12 -2.70
C TYR A 302 -11.06 10.99 -2.56
N LEU A 303 -10.92 12.30 -2.22
CA LEU A 303 -12.05 13.20 -1.98
C LEU A 303 -12.95 13.37 -3.21
N SER A 304 -12.40 13.26 -4.41
CA SER A 304 -13.13 13.31 -5.69
C SER A 304 -13.55 11.93 -6.23
N THR A 305 -13.47 10.87 -5.41
CA THR A 305 -13.84 9.50 -5.79
C THR A 305 -15.15 9.08 -5.13
N ALA A 306 -15.69 7.93 -5.55
CA ALA A 306 -16.90 7.34 -4.95
C ALA A 306 -16.81 7.18 -3.41
N LEU A 307 -15.60 7.13 -2.84
CA LEU A 307 -15.42 7.00 -1.39
C LEU A 307 -16.08 8.16 -0.63
N TYR A 308 -15.92 9.40 -1.09
CA TYR A 308 -16.42 10.61 -0.41
C TYR A 308 -17.47 11.39 -1.24
N ALA A 309 -17.86 10.87 -2.39
CA ALA A 309 -18.97 11.41 -3.19
C ALA A 309 -20.31 10.91 -2.63
N PHE A 310 -20.73 11.45 -1.48
CA PHE A 310 -21.89 10.94 -0.74
C PHE A 310 -23.21 11.07 -1.49
N GLU A 311 -23.39 12.15 -2.26
CA GLU A 311 -24.62 12.41 -3.02
C GLU A 311 -24.65 11.63 -4.34
N GLU A 312 -23.51 11.54 -5.03
CA GLU A 312 -23.40 10.86 -6.34
C GLU A 312 -23.25 9.35 -6.18
N TYR A 313 -22.84 8.89 -5.03
CA TYR A 313 -22.67 7.46 -4.70
C TYR A 313 -23.24 7.14 -3.32
N PRO A 314 -24.58 7.18 -3.15
CA PRO A 314 -25.23 6.85 -1.88
C PRO A 314 -25.13 5.34 -1.60
N LEU A 315 -24.78 4.96 -0.37
CA LEU A 315 -24.67 3.57 0.12
C LEU A 315 -25.39 3.39 1.44
#